data_c5d17b32a9079d9d75c1b97334ee1fdc
#
_entry.id   c5d17b32a9079d9d75c1b97334ee1fdc
#
_cell.length_a   1.000
_cell.length_b   1.000
_cell.length_c   1.000
_cell.angle_alpha   90.00
_cell.angle_beta   90.00
_cell.angle_gamma   90.00
#
_symmetry.space_group_name_H-M   'P 1'
#
loop_
_entity.id
_entity.type
_entity.pdbx_description
1 polymer ?
#
loop_
_entity_poly.entity_id
_entity_poly.type
_entity_poly.pdbx_seq_one_letter_code
_entity_poly.pdbx_strand_id
1 'polypeptide(L)'
;MARLFSFASWNIEHFVGRQERFDRVVDILNDNGPPDVFGIFEVQSSTTVFNEFTTGMPTHQFFITVTARSPIDTLIGVNRNFTAFYEQRDELTAGLPTLRPGALVTLTINNQHYTLLFVHLKAMDEPVAWGLRDDMVHHIRNLKSRLDEVVNTDANLIALGDYNAVGLNVTYADNDMNAAQEVSRYRKVLDVRNLALVPKDRNVTLWNGPGSSLPPADADHVFASQHLDIRPGDQGVGVSVKGWPELQTDAEKAQWINEISDHAMIYGEVHT
;
A
#
# COMPACT_ATOMS: atom_id res chain seq x y z
N MET A 1 -19.31 17.44 2.19
CA MET A 1 -18.36 16.97 3.20
C MET A 1 -16.98 17.45 2.78
N ALA A 2 -16.11 17.86 3.70
CA ALA A 2 -14.80 18.39 3.33
C ALA A 2 -13.77 17.27 3.35
N ARG A 3 -12.82 17.27 2.40
CA ARG A 3 -11.66 16.40 2.42
C ARG A 3 -10.78 16.74 3.63
N LEU A 4 -10.42 15.73 4.42
CA LEU A 4 -9.47 15.85 5.52
C LEU A 4 -8.03 15.70 5.01
N PHE A 5 -7.77 14.64 4.26
CA PHE A 5 -6.50 14.38 3.60
C PHE A 5 -6.67 13.35 2.49
N SER A 6 -5.72 13.31 1.58
CA SER A 6 -5.60 12.29 0.54
C SER A 6 -4.44 11.34 0.84
N PHE A 7 -4.54 10.11 0.34
CA PHE A 7 -3.48 9.11 0.49
C PHE A 7 -3.26 8.32 -0.79
N ALA A 8 -2.04 7.80 -0.96
CA ALA A 8 -1.73 6.87 -2.04
C ALA A 8 -0.80 5.74 -1.56
N SER A 9 -0.84 4.64 -2.29
CA SER A 9 -0.01 3.46 -2.07
C SER A 9 0.41 2.89 -3.42
N TRP A 10 1.72 2.66 -3.60
CA TRP A 10 2.23 2.23 -4.89
C TRP A 10 3.50 1.38 -4.77
N ASN A 11 3.48 0.16 -5.29
CA ASN A 11 4.70 -0.60 -5.52
C ASN A 11 5.29 -0.15 -6.88
N ILE A 12 6.54 0.31 -6.87
CA ILE A 12 7.22 0.81 -8.07
C ILE A 12 8.32 -0.12 -8.57
N GLU A 13 8.20 -1.39 -8.33
CA GLU A 13 9.04 -2.47 -8.85
C GLU A 13 10.56 -2.15 -8.87
N HIS A 14 11.26 -2.55 -7.82
CA HIS A 14 12.73 -2.47 -7.70
C HIS A 14 13.33 -1.10 -8.09
N PHE A 15 12.81 -0.03 -7.51
CA PHE A 15 13.24 1.33 -7.84
C PHE A 15 14.67 1.63 -7.39
N VAL A 16 15.55 1.86 -8.36
CA VAL A 16 17.00 2.08 -8.17
C VAL A 16 17.46 3.51 -8.49
N GLY A 17 16.56 4.46 -8.63
CA GLY A 17 16.91 5.88 -8.82
C GLY A 17 17.54 6.18 -10.18
N ARG A 18 16.97 5.72 -11.29
CA ARG A 18 17.28 6.26 -12.61
C ARG A 18 16.50 7.55 -12.80
N GLN A 19 17.19 8.65 -13.16
CA GLN A 19 16.59 10.00 -13.22
C GLN A 19 15.29 10.05 -14.05
N GLU A 20 15.27 9.47 -15.24
CA GLU A 20 14.08 9.46 -16.11
C GLU A 20 12.87 8.76 -15.47
N ARG A 21 13.11 7.64 -14.78
CA ARG A 21 12.04 6.91 -14.07
C ARG A 21 11.60 7.66 -12.83
N PHE A 22 12.55 8.30 -12.13
CA PHE A 22 12.27 9.15 -10.98
C PHE A 22 11.36 10.32 -11.38
N ASP A 23 11.71 11.04 -12.44
CA ASP A 23 10.93 12.19 -12.91
C ASP A 23 9.48 11.76 -13.25
N ARG A 24 9.31 10.62 -13.93
CA ARG A 24 7.97 10.07 -14.23
C ARG A 24 7.18 9.68 -12.98
N VAL A 25 7.81 9.05 -11.98
CA VAL A 25 7.16 8.70 -10.72
C VAL A 25 6.70 9.97 -9.99
N VAL A 26 7.55 10.99 -9.93
CA VAL A 26 7.22 12.29 -9.32
C VAL A 26 6.11 13.01 -10.10
N ASP A 27 6.15 12.99 -11.44
CA ASP A 27 5.11 13.58 -12.29
C ASP A 27 3.75 12.92 -12.03
N ILE A 28 3.70 11.58 -11.98
CA ILE A 28 2.47 10.82 -11.68
C ILE A 28 1.93 11.15 -10.30
N LEU A 29 2.82 11.25 -9.28
CA LEU A 29 2.41 11.64 -7.94
C LEU A 29 1.88 13.08 -7.88
N ASN A 30 2.39 13.96 -8.74
CA ASN A 30 1.96 15.36 -8.80
C ASN A 30 0.73 15.58 -9.69
N ASP A 31 0.41 14.64 -10.58
CA ASP A 31 -0.76 14.72 -11.44
C ASP A 31 -2.04 14.83 -10.61
N ASN A 32 -2.78 15.92 -10.80
CA ASN A 32 -3.97 16.26 -10.02
C ASN A 32 -3.72 16.66 -8.55
N GLY A 33 -2.48 17.05 -8.22
CA GLY A 33 -2.02 17.41 -6.88
C GLY A 33 -1.48 16.20 -6.10
N PRO A 34 -0.31 16.35 -5.47
CA PRO A 34 0.33 15.25 -4.77
C PRO A 34 -0.53 14.77 -3.59
N PRO A 35 -0.58 13.45 -3.34
CA PRO A 35 -1.27 12.92 -2.16
C PRO A 35 -0.68 13.50 -0.88
N ASP A 36 -1.53 13.81 0.10
CA ASP A 36 -1.06 14.36 1.38
C ASP A 36 -0.17 13.37 2.15
N VAL A 37 -0.48 12.06 2.03
CA VAL A 37 0.36 10.99 2.56
C VAL A 37 0.45 9.87 1.53
N PHE A 38 1.67 9.38 1.25
CA PHE A 38 1.82 8.25 0.35
C PHE A 38 2.93 7.31 0.77
N GLY A 39 2.78 6.03 0.41
CA GLY A 39 3.80 5.00 0.57
C GLY A 39 4.21 4.44 -0.78
N ILE A 40 5.51 4.37 -1.02
CA ILE A 40 6.11 3.77 -2.20
C ILE A 40 6.90 2.54 -1.76
N PHE A 41 6.57 1.39 -2.32
CA PHE A 41 7.24 0.13 -2.01
C PHE A 41 8.31 -0.20 -3.05
N GLU A 42 9.22 -1.08 -2.66
CA GLU A 42 10.35 -1.54 -3.46
C GLU A 42 11.34 -0.44 -3.82
N VAL A 43 11.46 0.54 -2.96
CA VAL A 43 12.46 1.60 -3.09
C VAL A 43 13.79 1.08 -2.57
N GLN A 44 14.86 1.19 -3.36
CA GLN A 44 16.19 0.93 -2.85
C GLN A 44 16.56 1.97 -1.79
N SER A 45 16.82 1.52 -0.55
CA SER A 45 17.20 2.43 0.53
C SER A 45 18.62 2.97 0.29
N SER A 46 18.67 4.10 -0.37
CA SER A 46 19.91 4.84 -0.61
C SER A 46 19.72 6.33 -0.30
N THR A 47 20.77 6.96 0.17
CA THR A 47 20.77 8.42 0.39
C THR A 47 20.44 9.17 -0.90
N THR A 48 20.82 8.64 -2.06
CA THR A 48 20.55 9.24 -3.37
C THR A 48 19.04 9.29 -3.62
N VAL A 49 18.34 8.16 -3.54
CA VAL A 49 16.88 8.09 -3.77
C VAL A 49 16.12 8.98 -2.78
N PHE A 50 16.51 8.94 -1.50
CA PHE A 50 15.90 9.81 -0.48
C PHE A 50 16.07 11.29 -0.81
N ASN A 51 17.26 11.71 -1.24
CA ASN A 51 17.54 13.10 -1.63
C ASN A 51 16.78 13.51 -2.90
N GLU A 52 16.65 12.61 -3.88
CA GLU A 52 15.87 12.85 -5.11
C GLU A 52 14.42 13.16 -4.77
N PHE A 53 13.75 12.34 -3.95
CA PHE A 53 12.38 12.59 -3.52
C PHE A 53 12.26 13.88 -2.70
N THR A 54 13.21 14.16 -1.80
CA THR A 54 13.21 15.41 -1.02
C THR A 54 13.33 16.65 -1.92
N THR A 55 14.09 16.55 -3.00
CA THR A 55 14.29 17.64 -3.97
C THR A 55 13.10 17.76 -4.92
N GLY A 56 12.60 16.63 -5.45
CA GLY A 56 11.50 16.60 -6.43
C GLY A 56 10.13 16.95 -5.84
N MET A 57 9.95 16.70 -4.54
CA MET A 57 8.69 16.98 -3.83
C MET A 57 8.94 17.79 -2.53
N PRO A 58 9.36 19.05 -2.63
CA PRO A 58 9.79 19.86 -1.47
C PRO A 58 8.64 20.18 -0.50
N THR A 59 7.40 19.99 -0.90
CA THR A 59 6.21 20.13 -0.03
C THR A 59 6.05 18.96 0.95
N HIS A 60 6.82 17.88 0.77
CA HIS A 60 6.74 16.70 1.62
C HIS A 60 7.98 16.53 2.49
N GLN A 61 7.80 15.88 3.61
CA GLN A 61 8.85 15.26 4.41
C GLN A 61 8.84 13.76 4.15
N PHE A 62 10.01 13.14 4.21
CA PHE A 62 10.18 11.75 3.85
C PHE A 62 10.70 10.92 5.01
N PHE A 63 10.24 9.67 5.07
CA PHE A 63 10.72 8.63 5.96
C PHE A 63 10.94 7.36 5.14
N ILE A 64 11.84 6.50 5.59
CA ILE A 64 12.10 5.23 4.93
C ILE A 64 12.24 4.13 5.98
N THR A 65 11.67 2.96 5.72
CA THR A 65 11.94 1.78 6.54
C THR A 65 13.35 1.29 6.31
N VAL A 66 13.86 0.50 7.24
CA VAL A 66 15.16 -0.16 7.10
C VAL A 66 14.98 -1.66 7.31
N THR A 67 15.08 -2.41 6.23
CA THR A 67 15.03 -3.88 6.27
C THR A 67 16.43 -4.43 6.51
N ALA A 68 16.59 -5.25 7.55
CA ALA A 68 17.93 -5.67 8.02
C ALA A 68 18.75 -6.45 6.98
N ARG A 69 18.11 -7.18 6.04
CA ARG A 69 18.77 -8.01 5.03
C ARG A 69 18.17 -7.89 3.63
N SER A 70 17.55 -6.77 3.31
CA SER A 70 17.07 -6.45 1.97
C SER A 70 17.44 -5.00 1.64
N PRO A 71 17.86 -4.69 0.43
CA PRO A 71 18.08 -3.30 0.01
C PRO A 71 16.78 -2.58 -0.40
N ILE A 72 15.64 -3.26 -0.31
CA ILE A 72 14.35 -2.78 -0.82
C ILE A 72 13.44 -2.48 0.36
N ASP A 73 13.06 -1.22 0.50
CA ASP A 73 12.31 -0.68 1.61
C ASP A 73 11.05 0.07 1.17
N THR A 74 10.33 0.63 2.14
CA THR A 74 9.16 1.48 1.92
C THR A 74 9.52 2.93 2.20
N LEU A 75 9.36 3.80 1.20
CA LEU A 75 9.48 5.24 1.34
C LEU A 75 8.09 5.83 1.62
N ILE A 76 8.02 6.70 2.61
CA ILE A 76 6.80 7.42 2.98
C ILE A 76 7.01 8.91 2.73
N GLY A 77 6.08 9.54 1.99
CA GLY A 77 5.98 10.98 1.85
C GLY A 77 4.79 11.51 2.66
N VAL A 78 5.00 12.58 3.41
CA VAL A 78 3.95 13.27 4.17
C VAL A 78 4.02 14.76 3.89
N ASN A 79 2.92 15.36 3.48
CA ASN A 79 2.83 16.80 3.27
C ASN A 79 3.16 17.54 4.57
N ARG A 80 4.07 18.53 4.48
CA ARG A 80 4.59 19.31 5.63
C ARG A 80 3.52 20.14 6.35
N ASN A 81 2.35 20.29 5.76
CA ASN A 81 1.21 20.96 6.41
C ASN A 81 0.59 20.10 7.52
N PHE A 82 0.90 18.81 7.58
CA PHE A 82 0.38 17.92 8.61
C PHE A 82 1.39 17.68 9.74
N THR A 83 0.89 17.67 10.96
CA THR A 83 1.65 17.13 12.09
C THR A 83 1.58 15.60 12.00
N ALA A 84 2.74 14.98 11.82
CA ALA A 84 2.85 13.55 11.63
C ALA A 84 3.87 12.92 12.58
N PHE A 85 3.54 11.71 13.04
CA PHE A 85 4.46 10.81 13.73
C PHE A 85 4.72 9.58 12.85
N TYR A 86 5.95 9.16 12.73
CA TYR A 86 6.36 7.98 11.97
C TYR A 86 6.98 6.92 12.87
N GLU A 87 6.65 5.66 12.63
CA GLU A 87 7.22 4.51 13.32
C GLU A 87 7.36 3.32 12.35
N GLN A 88 8.49 2.63 12.39
CA GLN A 88 8.68 1.35 11.73
C GLN A 88 8.10 0.23 12.62
N ARG A 89 7.31 -0.67 12.02
CA ARG A 89 6.62 -1.75 12.71
C ARG A 89 7.26 -3.09 12.39
N ASP A 90 8.25 -3.47 13.20
CA ASP A 90 9.06 -4.68 12.97
C ASP A 90 8.28 -5.99 13.20
N GLU A 91 7.18 -5.97 13.96
CA GLU A 91 6.32 -7.14 14.13
C GLU A 91 5.75 -7.66 12.80
N LEU A 92 5.65 -6.80 11.77
CA LEU A 92 5.22 -7.21 10.44
C LEU A 92 6.28 -7.98 9.65
N THR A 93 7.49 -8.13 10.17
CA THR A 93 8.50 -9.02 9.58
C THR A 93 8.28 -10.50 9.91
N ALA A 94 7.29 -10.84 10.73
CA ALA A 94 7.06 -12.20 11.23
C ALA A 94 8.35 -12.85 11.80
N GLY A 95 9.23 -12.04 12.37
CA GLY A 95 10.53 -12.45 12.93
C GLY A 95 11.61 -12.78 11.89
N LEU A 96 11.36 -12.57 10.59
CA LEU A 96 12.31 -12.84 9.51
C LEU A 96 12.98 -11.53 9.04
N PRO A 97 14.31 -11.40 9.15
CA PRO A 97 15.02 -10.16 8.82
C PRO A 97 15.06 -9.83 7.33
N THR A 98 14.54 -10.69 6.48
CA THR A 98 14.39 -10.49 5.02
C THR A 98 13.02 -9.96 4.64
N LEU A 99 12.05 -9.99 5.57
CA LEU A 99 10.74 -9.40 5.33
C LEU A 99 10.73 -7.92 5.68
N ARG A 100 9.87 -7.18 5.02
CA ARG A 100 9.78 -5.74 5.17
C ARG A 100 8.94 -5.40 6.39
N PRO A 101 9.40 -4.47 7.24
CA PRO A 101 8.58 -3.96 8.32
C PRO A 101 7.43 -3.12 7.76
N GLY A 102 6.39 -2.94 8.54
CA GLY A 102 5.35 -1.97 8.22
C GLY A 102 5.85 -0.54 8.45
N ALA A 103 5.38 0.40 7.65
CA ALA A 103 5.59 1.82 7.87
C ALA A 103 4.31 2.45 8.44
N LEU A 104 4.34 2.90 9.67
CA LEU A 104 3.21 3.53 10.35
C LEU A 104 3.36 5.04 10.35
N VAL A 105 2.32 5.74 9.91
CA VAL A 105 2.21 7.20 10.01
C VAL A 105 0.94 7.55 10.75
N THR A 106 1.04 8.39 11.78
CA THR A 106 -0.12 8.95 12.46
C THR A 106 -0.18 10.44 12.22
N LEU A 107 -1.26 10.91 11.59
CA LEU A 107 -1.58 12.32 11.42
C LEU A 107 -2.45 12.80 12.58
N THR A 108 -2.22 14.04 13.02
CA THR A 108 -3.12 14.72 13.96
C THR A 108 -3.86 15.83 13.23
N ILE A 109 -5.19 15.68 13.10
CA ILE A 109 -6.07 16.61 12.40
C ILE A 109 -7.25 16.92 13.33
N ASN A 110 -7.48 18.20 13.65
CA ASN A 110 -8.58 18.63 14.52
C ASN A 110 -8.65 17.86 15.86
N ASN A 111 -7.50 17.61 16.50
CA ASN A 111 -7.34 16.82 17.73
C ASN A 111 -7.76 15.34 17.60
N GLN A 112 -7.92 14.83 16.40
CA GLN A 112 -8.12 13.41 16.11
C GLN A 112 -6.88 12.81 15.49
N HIS A 113 -6.62 11.54 15.76
CA HIS A 113 -5.50 10.80 15.19
C HIS A 113 -6.00 9.89 14.07
N TYR A 114 -5.32 9.95 12.93
CA TYR A 114 -5.54 9.10 11.76
C TYR A 114 -4.25 8.32 11.51
N THR A 115 -4.31 7.02 11.66
CA THR A 115 -3.15 6.15 11.52
C THR A 115 -3.21 5.44 10.17
N LEU A 116 -2.15 5.58 9.37
CA LEU A 116 -1.95 4.86 8.12
C LEU A 116 -0.83 3.84 8.33
N LEU A 117 -1.10 2.59 8.03
CA LEU A 117 -0.12 1.50 8.04
C LEU A 117 0.13 1.02 6.62
N PHE A 118 1.30 1.32 6.10
CA PHE A 118 1.75 0.85 4.79
C PHE A 118 2.41 -0.52 4.94
N VAL A 119 1.94 -1.48 4.15
CA VAL A 119 2.39 -2.87 4.22
C VAL A 119 2.83 -3.38 2.85
N HIS A 120 3.90 -4.17 2.85
CA HIS A 120 4.33 -4.96 1.70
C HIS A 120 4.51 -6.40 2.15
N LEU A 121 3.48 -7.21 1.98
CA LEU A 121 3.44 -8.58 2.49
C LEU A 121 4.31 -9.52 1.65
N LYS A 122 4.51 -10.73 2.15
CA LYS A 122 5.37 -11.72 1.49
C LYS A 122 4.78 -12.15 0.14
N ALA A 123 5.54 -12.01 -0.93
CA ALA A 123 5.21 -12.52 -2.26
C ALA A 123 5.25 -14.05 -2.32
N MET A 124 4.74 -14.66 -3.41
CA MET A 124 4.70 -16.07 -3.75
C MET A 124 3.51 -16.82 -3.15
N ASP A 125 3.16 -17.95 -3.73
CA ASP A 125 1.95 -18.74 -3.42
C ASP A 125 2.22 -20.04 -2.66
N GLU A 126 3.50 -20.37 -2.37
CA GLU A 126 3.83 -21.56 -1.59
C GLU A 126 3.34 -21.44 -0.12
N PRO A 127 3.14 -22.57 0.59
CA PRO A 127 2.56 -22.63 1.95
C PRO A 127 3.28 -21.74 2.97
N VAL A 128 4.61 -21.63 2.88
CA VAL A 128 5.40 -20.77 3.79
C VAL A 128 5.10 -19.29 3.54
N ALA A 129 5.03 -18.87 2.28
CA ALA A 129 4.73 -17.48 1.94
C ALA A 129 3.29 -17.11 2.35
N TRP A 130 2.34 -17.98 2.09
CA TRP A 130 0.96 -17.81 2.53
C TRP A 130 0.86 -17.71 4.06
N GLY A 131 1.51 -18.61 4.81
CA GLY A 131 1.51 -18.59 6.27
C GLY A 131 2.09 -17.27 6.84
N LEU A 132 3.15 -16.76 6.22
CA LEU A 132 3.73 -15.47 6.60
C LEU A 132 2.77 -14.31 6.33
N ARG A 133 2.08 -14.28 5.19
CA ARG A 133 1.06 -13.24 4.92
C ARG A 133 -0.10 -13.32 5.92
N ASP A 134 -0.59 -14.51 6.22
CA ASP A 134 -1.67 -14.70 7.21
C ASP A 134 -1.25 -14.17 8.60
N ASP A 135 -0.03 -14.45 9.02
CA ASP A 135 0.53 -13.92 10.28
C ASP A 135 0.64 -12.39 10.26
N MET A 136 1.17 -11.81 9.18
CA MET A 136 1.27 -10.35 9.00
C MET A 136 -0.12 -9.69 9.07
N VAL A 137 -1.16 -10.29 8.48
CA VAL A 137 -2.54 -9.77 8.58
C VAL A 137 -3.08 -9.87 10.02
N HIS A 138 -2.72 -10.90 10.77
CA HIS A 138 -3.03 -10.98 12.20
C HIS A 138 -2.34 -9.87 13.01
N HIS A 139 -1.12 -9.48 12.65
CA HIS A 139 -0.45 -8.32 13.27
C HIS A 139 -1.17 -6.99 12.97
N ILE A 140 -1.70 -6.78 11.76
CA ILE A 140 -2.55 -5.62 11.45
C ILE A 140 -3.78 -5.58 12.37
N ARG A 141 -4.49 -6.71 12.52
CA ARG A 141 -5.64 -6.82 13.44
C ARG A 141 -5.24 -6.50 14.89
N ASN A 142 -4.10 -7.00 15.34
CA ASN A 142 -3.63 -6.79 16.71
C ASN A 142 -3.25 -5.32 16.94
N LEU A 143 -2.64 -4.66 15.95
CA LEU A 143 -2.37 -3.21 16.00
C LEU A 143 -3.69 -2.43 16.16
N LYS A 144 -4.71 -2.73 15.35
CA LYS A 144 -6.03 -2.08 15.50
C LYS A 144 -6.61 -2.25 16.91
N SER A 145 -6.53 -3.47 17.47
CA SER A 145 -6.99 -3.73 18.83
C SER A 145 -6.29 -2.84 19.87
N ARG A 146 -4.98 -2.68 19.74
CA ARG A 146 -4.21 -1.82 20.66
C ARG A 146 -4.52 -0.33 20.49
N LEU A 147 -4.73 0.11 19.26
CA LEU A 147 -5.14 1.50 18.99
C LEU A 147 -6.51 1.77 19.61
N ASP A 148 -7.48 0.85 19.48
CA ASP A 148 -8.81 0.96 20.08
C ASP A 148 -8.74 1.03 21.62
N GLU A 149 -7.89 0.21 22.23
CA GLU A 149 -7.64 0.23 23.68
C GLU A 149 -7.09 1.59 24.13
N VAL A 150 -6.12 2.16 23.40
CA VAL A 150 -5.47 3.44 23.74
C VAL A 150 -6.44 4.61 23.65
N VAL A 151 -7.25 4.67 22.58
CA VAL A 151 -8.21 5.77 22.39
C VAL A 151 -9.54 5.51 23.09
N ASN A 152 -9.75 4.31 23.64
CA ASN A 152 -10.97 3.86 24.31
C ASN A 152 -12.24 3.99 23.43
N THR A 153 -12.05 3.85 22.12
CA THR A 153 -13.11 3.87 21.09
C THR A 153 -12.59 3.21 19.81
N ASP A 154 -13.35 3.23 18.74
CA ASP A 154 -12.93 2.72 17.42
C ASP A 154 -11.91 3.69 16.79
N ALA A 155 -10.64 3.30 16.78
CA ALA A 155 -9.53 4.12 16.26
C ALA A 155 -9.58 4.26 14.73
N ASN A 156 -9.14 5.41 14.20
CA ASN A 156 -9.01 5.65 12.77
C ASN A 156 -7.75 4.95 12.25
N LEU A 157 -7.88 3.77 11.65
CA LEU A 157 -6.78 3.03 11.02
C LEU A 157 -7.10 2.78 9.55
N ILE A 158 -6.11 3.01 8.69
CA ILE A 158 -6.08 2.64 7.28
C ILE A 158 -4.84 1.78 7.06
N ALA A 159 -5.01 0.50 6.78
CA ALA A 159 -3.92 -0.43 6.42
C ALA A 159 -3.96 -0.62 4.90
N LEU A 160 -2.89 -0.23 4.20
CA LEU A 160 -2.87 -0.17 2.76
C LEU A 160 -1.52 -0.60 2.19
N GLY A 161 -1.52 -1.12 0.97
CA GLY A 161 -0.27 -1.52 0.31
C GLY A 161 -0.40 -2.76 -0.54
N ASP A 162 0.76 -3.32 -0.84
CA ASP A 162 0.90 -4.57 -1.57
C ASP A 162 0.71 -5.76 -0.62
N TYR A 163 -0.49 -6.34 -0.64
CA TYR A 163 -0.83 -7.52 0.14
C TYR A 163 -0.34 -8.82 -0.49
N ASN A 164 0.15 -8.77 -1.74
CA ASN A 164 0.60 -9.94 -2.48
C ASN A 164 -0.41 -11.11 -2.41
N ALA A 165 -1.70 -10.82 -2.51
CA ALA A 165 -2.78 -11.78 -2.41
C ALA A 165 -2.85 -12.64 -3.67
N VAL A 166 -1.97 -13.64 -3.77
CA VAL A 166 -1.83 -14.52 -4.94
C VAL A 166 -2.41 -15.93 -4.70
N GLY A 167 -2.91 -16.20 -3.49
CA GLY A 167 -3.46 -17.48 -3.10
C GLY A 167 -2.45 -18.39 -2.43
N LEU A 168 -2.79 -19.69 -2.38
CA LEU A 168 -1.99 -20.76 -1.81
C LEU A 168 -1.95 -21.92 -2.79
N ASN A 169 -0.75 -22.32 -3.19
CA ASN A 169 -0.49 -23.52 -3.98
C ASN A 169 0.15 -24.58 -3.09
N VAL A 170 -0.60 -25.64 -2.81
CA VAL A 170 -0.12 -26.82 -2.07
C VAL A 170 0.07 -27.94 -3.07
N THR A 171 1.28 -28.13 -3.54
CA THR A 171 1.62 -29.20 -4.48
C THR A 171 1.00 -30.53 -4.01
N TYR A 172 0.20 -31.16 -4.88
CA TYR A 172 -0.56 -32.41 -4.63
C TYR A 172 -1.87 -32.27 -3.83
N ALA A 173 -2.44 -31.05 -3.65
CA ALA A 173 -3.76 -30.89 -3.06
C ALA A 173 -4.79 -30.46 -4.11
N ASP A 174 -6.01 -30.97 -4.01
CA ASP A 174 -7.13 -30.61 -4.90
C ASP A 174 -7.86 -29.32 -4.47
N ASN A 175 -7.43 -28.69 -3.38
CA ASN A 175 -8.11 -27.55 -2.74
C ASN A 175 -7.16 -26.37 -2.51
N ASP A 176 -6.46 -25.96 -3.56
CA ASP A 176 -5.67 -24.74 -3.50
C ASP A 176 -6.56 -23.51 -3.30
N MET A 177 -6.05 -22.53 -2.58
CA MET A 177 -6.73 -21.25 -2.36
C MET A 177 -6.35 -20.27 -3.49
N ASN A 178 -7.31 -19.69 -4.18
CA ASN A 178 -7.05 -18.62 -5.13
C ASN A 178 -6.95 -17.25 -4.42
N ALA A 179 -6.47 -16.24 -5.15
CA ALA A 179 -6.30 -14.88 -4.64
C ALA A 179 -7.58 -14.29 -4.00
N ALA A 180 -8.74 -14.46 -4.63
CA ALA A 180 -10.01 -13.96 -4.10
C ALA A 180 -10.42 -14.64 -2.77
N GLN A 181 -10.13 -15.92 -2.63
CA GLN A 181 -10.35 -16.66 -1.38
C GLN A 181 -9.38 -16.17 -0.28
N GLU A 182 -8.13 -15.85 -0.63
CA GLU A 182 -7.16 -15.28 0.30
C GLU A 182 -7.61 -13.89 0.78
N VAL A 183 -8.03 -13.00 -0.11
CA VAL A 183 -8.62 -11.70 0.26
C VAL A 183 -9.86 -11.87 1.15
N SER A 184 -10.72 -12.87 0.85
CA SER A 184 -11.87 -13.20 1.70
C SER A 184 -11.44 -13.67 3.10
N ARG A 185 -10.30 -14.36 3.21
CA ARG A 185 -9.69 -14.71 4.50
C ARG A 185 -9.22 -13.47 5.26
N TYR A 186 -8.52 -12.54 4.59
CA TYR A 186 -8.09 -11.27 5.20
C TYR A 186 -9.28 -10.47 5.73
N ARG A 187 -10.37 -10.35 4.94
CA ARG A 187 -11.61 -9.72 5.40
C ARG A 187 -12.12 -10.32 6.72
N LYS A 188 -12.23 -11.65 6.80
CA LYS A 188 -12.69 -12.35 8.02
C LYS A 188 -11.81 -12.06 9.23
N VAL A 189 -10.50 -11.96 9.06
CA VAL A 189 -9.55 -11.68 10.14
C VAL A 189 -9.68 -10.24 10.61
N LEU A 190 -9.84 -9.29 9.69
CA LEU A 190 -9.81 -7.85 9.97
C LEU A 190 -11.18 -7.31 10.40
N ASP A 191 -12.28 -7.84 9.85
CA ASP A 191 -13.66 -7.46 10.24
C ASP A 191 -13.94 -7.65 11.73
N VAL A 192 -13.26 -8.57 12.40
CA VAL A 192 -13.37 -8.79 13.86
C VAL A 192 -13.01 -7.51 14.66
N ARG A 193 -12.31 -6.57 14.01
CA ARG A 193 -11.90 -5.28 14.61
C ARG A 193 -12.40 -4.09 13.80
N ASN A 194 -13.53 -4.22 13.11
CA ASN A 194 -14.15 -3.17 12.31
C ASN A 194 -13.21 -2.58 11.23
N LEU A 195 -12.27 -3.38 10.72
CA LEU A 195 -11.48 -3.03 9.55
C LEU A 195 -12.10 -3.67 8.31
N ALA A 196 -12.78 -2.87 7.50
CA ALA A 196 -13.43 -3.33 6.27
C ALA A 196 -12.51 -3.18 5.06
N LEU A 197 -12.61 -4.11 4.11
CA LEU A 197 -12.01 -3.95 2.80
C LEU A 197 -12.68 -2.78 2.06
N VAL A 198 -11.88 -1.79 1.69
CA VAL A 198 -12.34 -0.63 0.92
C VAL A 198 -12.51 -1.02 -0.54
N PRO A 199 -13.67 -0.75 -1.16
CA PRO A 199 -13.88 -1.07 -2.57
C PRO A 199 -12.96 -0.25 -3.48
N LYS A 200 -12.62 -0.81 -4.65
CA LYS A 200 -11.83 -0.18 -5.70
C LYS A 200 -12.67 0.01 -6.96
N ASP A 201 -12.37 1.03 -7.74
CA ASP A 201 -12.99 1.25 -9.04
C ASP A 201 -12.55 0.21 -10.11
N ARG A 202 -11.41 -0.45 -9.90
CA ARG A 202 -10.86 -1.55 -10.72
C ARG A 202 -10.28 -2.64 -9.84
N ASN A 203 -10.49 -3.90 -10.24
CA ASN A 203 -10.06 -5.08 -9.46
C ASN A 203 -8.70 -5.65 -9.90
N VAL A 204 -7.92 -4.92 -10.67
CA VAL A 204 -6.59 -5.35 -11.10
C VAL A 204 -5.59 -4.26 -10.79
N THR A 205 -4.52 -4.65 -10.10
CA THR A 205 -3.48 -3.72 -9.64
C THR A 205 -2.07 -4.17 -10.01
N LEU A 206 -1.88 -5.44 -10.40
CA LEU A 206 -0.60 -6.03 -10.80
C LEU A 206 -0.74 -6.71 -12.16
N TRP A 207 0.18 -6.42 -13.09
CA TRP A 207 0.31 -7.13 -14.36
C TRP A 207 1.70 -6.99 -14.96
N ASN A 208 2.34 -8.10 -15.23
CA ASN A 208 3.69 -8.14 -15.82
C ASN A 208 3.69 -7.94 -17.35
N GLY A 209 2.60 -7.40 -17.91
CA GLY A 209 2.48 -7.06 -19.33
C GLY A 209 1.98 -8.20 -20.22
N PRO A 210 1.72 -7.89 -21.52
CA PRO A 210 1.08 -8.84 -22.46
C PRO A 210 1.93 -10.07 -22.77
N GLY A 211 3.24 -10.05 -22.50
CA GLY A 211 4.14 -11.19 -22.64
C GLY A 211 4.18 -12.15 -21.46
N SER A 212 3.51 -11.81 -20.35
CA SER A 212 3.49 -12.63 -19.16
C SER A 212 2.58 -13.85 -19.30
N SER A 213 3.02 -14.98 -18.77
CA SER A 213 2.16 -16.16 -18.60
C SER A 213 1.16 -16.02 -17.44
N LEU A 214 1.37 -15.05 -16.56
CA LEU A 214 0.49 -14.76 -15.44
C LEU A 214 -0.56 -13.71 -15.84
N PRO A 215 -1.85 -13.96 -15.55
CA PRO A 215 -2.89 -12.98 -15.80
C PRO A 215 -2.74 -11.78 -14.85
N PRO A 216 -3.39 -10.64 -15.18
CA PRO A 216 -3.52 -9.53 -14.24
C PRO A 216 -4.12 -9.97 -12.91
N ALA A 217 -3.59 -9.46 -11.80
CA ALA A 217 -3.97 -9.84 -10.45
C ALA A 217 -4.39 -8.64 -9.59
N ASP A 218 -5.12 -8.93 -8.52
CA ASP A 218 -5.55 -7.97 -7.51
C ASP A 218 -4.67 -8.10 -6.27
N ALA A 219 -3.46 -7.50 -6.31
CA ALA A 219 -2.44 -7.65 -5.28
C ALA A 219 -2.53 -6.56 -4.19
N ASP A 220 -2.93 -5.34 -4.57
CA ASP A 220 -2.89 -4.17 -3.69
C ASP A 220 -4.29 -3.90 -3.10
N HIS A 221 -4.34 -3.69 -1.79
CA HIS A 221 -5.60 -3.52 -1.06
C HIS A 221 -5.53 -2.38 -0.04
N VAL A 222 -6.71 -1.92 0.36
CA VAL A 222 -6.93 -1.00 1.48
C VAL A 222 -7.95 -1.61 2.43
N PHE A 223 -7.59 -1.73 3.70
CA PHE A 223 -8.51 -2.04 4.79
C PHE A 223 -8.58 -0.85 5.72
N ALA A 224 -9.78 -0.39 6.05
CA ALA A 224 -9.95 0.79 6.88
C ALA A 224 -11.02 0.61 7.94
N SER A 225 -10.91 1.38 9.01
CA SER A 225 -11.95 1.45 10.03
C SER A 225 -13.30 1.81 9.40
N GLN A 226 -14.33 1.03 9.67
CA GLN A 226 -15.62 1.07 8.96
C GLN A 226 -16.34 2.42 9.03
N HIS A 227 -16.05 3.21 10.06
CA HIS A 227 -16.65 4.54 10.23
C HIS A 227 -15.97 5.64 9.40
N LEU A 228 -14.83 5.36 8.74
CA LEU A 228 -14.16 6.32 7.87
C LEU A 228 -14.88 6.43 6.53
N ASP A 229 -15.16 7.66 6.12
CA ASP A 229 -15.69 7.97 4.78
C ASP A 229 -14.52 8.09 3.81
N ILE A 230 -14.27 7.03 3.04
CA ILE A 230 -13.19 6.98 2.05
C ILE A 230 -13.79 7.06 0.65
N ARG A 231 -13.23 7.97 -0.17
CA ARG A 231 -13.67 8.23 -1.54
C ARG A 231 -12.48 8.45 -2.47
N PRO A 232 -12.64 8.23 -3.80
CA PRO A 232 -11.59 8.54 -4.78
C PRO A 232 -11.53 10.03 -5.17
N GLY A 233 -12.35 10.87 -4.55
CA GLY A 233 -12.55 12.30 -4.80
C GLY A 233 -13.88 12.77 -4.23
N ASP A 234 -14.41 13.88 -4.72
CA ASP A 234 -15.68 14.46 -4.24
C ASP A 234 -16.90 13.54 -4.44
N GLN A 235 -16.81 12.62 -5.39
CA GLN A 235 -17.86 11.66 -5.72
C GLN A 235 -17.29 10.23 -5.78
N GLY A 236 -18.17 9.25 -5.54
CA GLY A 236 -17.80 7.84 -5.55
C GLY A 236 -17.66 7.26 -4.15
N VAL A 237 -17.22 6.01 -4.09
CA VAL A 237 -17.02 5.24 -2.86
C VAL A 237 -15.74 4.44 -3.00
N GLY A 238 -14.91 4.43 -1.95
CA GLY A 238 -13.70 3.64 -1.90
C GLY A 238 -12.48 4.35 -2.48
N VAL A 239 -11.65 3.63 -3.23
CA VAL A 239 -10.38 4.14 -3.78
C VAL A 239 -10.33 3.95 -5.30
N SER A 240 -9.54 4.79 -5.98
CA SER A 240 -9.25 4.64 -7.40
C SER A 240 -7.93 3.92 -7.63
N VAL A 241 -7.86 3.16 -8.72
CA VAL A 241 -6.67 2.49 -9.23
C VAL A 241 -6.15 3.26 -10.43
N LYS A 242 -4.97 3.85 -10.30
CA LYS A 242 -4.35 4.78 -11.26
C LYS A 242 -3.19 4.12 -12.01
N GLY A 243 -2.96 4.56 -13.24
CA GLY A 243 -1.83 4.13 -14.05
C GLY A 243 -2.24 3.19 -15.18
N TRP A 244 -1.48 2.10 -15.43
CA TRP A 244 -1.71 1.23 -16.57
C TRP A 244 -3.17 0.70 -16.71
N PRO A 245 -3.98 0.48 -15.64
CA PRO A 245 -5.36 0.02 -15.81
C PRO A 245 -6.30 1.07 -16.43
N GLU A 246 -5.88 2.34 -16.47
CA GLU A 246 -6.64 3.43 -17.09
C GLU A 246 -6.42 3.52 -18.61
N LEU A 247 -5.33 2.92 -19.11
CA LEU A 247 -4.93 2.94 -20.52
C LEU A 247 -5.81 2.01 -21.36
N GLN A 248 -5.98 2.34 -22.63
CA GLN A 248 -6.95 1.66 -23.50
C GLN A 248 -6.36 0.45 -24.22
N THR A 249 -5.10 0.53 -24.63
CA THR A 249 -4.46 -0.51 -25.45
C THR A 249 -3.41 -1.29 -24.66
N ASP A 250 -3.20 -2.55 -25.02
CA ASP A 250 -2.16 -3.37 -24.42
C ASP A 250 -0.75 -2.84 -24.72
N ALA A 251 -0.57 -2.14 -25.84
CA ALA A 251 0.70 -1.49 -26.16
C ALA A 251 1.02 -0.33 -25.20
N GLU A 252 0.04 0.54 -24.91
CA GLU A 252 0.20 1.62 -23.93
C GLU A 252 0.46 1.07 -22.53
N LYS A 253 -0.29 0.04 -22.14
CA LYS A 253 -0.11 -0.63 -20.85
C LYS A 253 1.29 -1.25 -20.75
N ALA A 254 1.74 -1.96 -21.79
CA ALA A 254 3.06 -2.55 -21.81
C ALA A 254 4.16 -1.50 -21.73
N GLN A 255 4.01 -0.37 -22.44
CA GLN A 255 4.94 0.74 -22.34
C GLN A 255 5.00 1.29 -20.93
N TRP A 256 3.84 1.56 -20.31
CA TRP A 256 3.76 2.08 -18.94
C TRP A 256 4.43 1.13 -17.94
N ILE A 257 4.14 -0.18 -18.04
CA ILE A 257 4.72 -1.21 -17.19
C ILE A 257 6.25 -1.23 -17.32
N ASN A 258 6.77 -1.24 -18.53
CA ASN A 258 8.22 -1.25 -18.80
C ASN A 258 8.95 0.02 -18.32
N GLU A 259 8.27 1.15 -18.32
CA GLU A 259 8.89 2.45 -18.02
C GLU A 259 8.69 2.86 -16.56
N ILE A 260 7.65 2.35 -15.89
CA ILE A 260 7.25 2.83 -14.57
C ILE A 260 7.11 1.68 -13.57
N SER A 261 6.07 0.83 -13.66
CA SER A 261 5.86 -0.28 -12.75
C SER A 261 4.81 -1.26 -13.28
N ASP A 262 4.94 -2.53 -12.91
CA ASP A 262 3.93 -3.57 -13.10
C ASP A 262 2.72 -3.43 -12.14
N HIS A 263 2.88 -2.67 -11.04
CA HIS A 263 1.77 -2.30 -10.16
C HIS A 263 1.15 -0.96 -10.54
N ALA A 264 -0.16 -0.88 -10.35
CA ALA A 264 -0.93 0.36 -10.38
C ALA A 264 -0.91 1.04 -9.00
N MET A 265 -1.06 2.37 -8.99
CA MET A 265 -1.17 3.14 -7.76
C MET A 265 -2.61 3.11 -7.24
N ILE A 266 -2.80 2.90 -5.95
CA ILE A 266 -4.08 3.13 -5.26
C ILE A 266 -4.11 4.55 -4.72
N TYR A 267 -5.21 5.26 -4.94
CA TYR A 267 -5.45 6.62 -4.44
C TYR A 267 -6.81 6.71 -3.76
N GLY A 268 -6.87 7.41 -2.63
CA GLY A 268 -8.11 7.69 -1.91
C GLY A 268 -8.04 8.96 -1.07
N GLU A 269 -9.21 9.40 -0.63
CA GLU A 269 -9.37 10.56 0.25
C GLU A 269 -10.23 10.21 1.45
N VAL A 270 -9.88 10.76 2.61
CA VAL A 270 -10.71 10.69 3.81
C VAL A 270 -11.53 11.96 3.93
N HIS A 271 -12.82 11.82 4.14
CA HIS A 271 -13.78 12.93 4.26
C HIS A 271 -14.44 12.98 5.64
N THR A 272 -14.98 14.19 5.99
CA THR A 272 -15.80 14.39 7.21
C THR A 272 -17.26 14.12 6.94
#